data_47249e6516010306afc4dc15a45ee386
#
_entry.id   47249e6516010306afc4dc15a45ee386
#
_cell.length_a   1.000
_cell.length_b   1.000
_cell.length_c   1.000
_cell.angle_alpha   90.00
_cell.angle_beta   90.00
_cell.angle_gamma   90.00
#
_symmetry.space_group_name_H-M   'P 1'
#
loop_
_entity.id
_entity.type
_entity.pdbx_description
1 polymer ?
#
loop_
_entity_poly.entity_id
_entity_poly.type
_entity_poly.pdbx_seq_one_letter_code
_entity_poly.pdbx_strand_id
1 'polypeptide(L)' 'MGHDETRKYIHDLANSFSIIDASVTRALTLLSRNHPELADEIARIKKADEYVKKSIHTLRAFREHVHGQIKADKVE' A
#
# COMPACT_ATOMS: atom_id res chain seq x y z
N MET A 1 -17.45 -16.01 -4.97
CA MET A 1 -16.30 -15.33 -5.57
C MET A 1 -15.10 -16.27 -5.62
N GLY A 2 -14.44 -16.40 -6.76
CA GLY A 2 -13.31 -17.30 -6.91
C GLY A 2 -12.01 -16.72 -6.37
N HIS A 3 -11.04 -17.61 -6.14
CA HIS A 3 -9.70 -17.21 -5.68
C HIS A 3 -9.01 -16.27 -6.66
N ASP A 4 -9.24 -16.45 -7.97
CA ASP A 4 -8.64 -15.60 -9.00
C ASP A 4 -9.15 -14.16 -8.92
N GLU A 5 -10.44 -13.98 -8.67
CA GLU A 5 -11.02 -12.65 -8.48
C GLU A 5 -10.48 -11.98 -7.23
N THR A 6 -10.37 -12.73 -6.14
CA THR A 6 -9.81 -12.22 -4.88
C THR A 6 -8.36 -11.76 -5.10
N ARG A 7 -7.55 -12.56 -5.77
CA ARG A 7 -6.16 -12.23 -6.08
C ARG A 7 -6.04 -10.99 -6.96
N LYS A 8 -6.94 -10.85 -7.93
CA LYS A 8 -6.98 -9.69 -8.81
C LYS A 8 -7.26 -8.41 -8.01
N TYR A 9 -8.27 -8.45 -7.14
CA TYR A 9 -8.61 -7.29 -6.30
C TYR A 9 -7.47 -6.92 -5.37
N ILE A 10 -6.81 -7.90 -4.77
CA ILE A 10 -5.65 -7.64 -3.91
C ILE A 10 -4.52 -6.98 -4.70
N HIS A 11 -4.24 -7.50 -5.90
CA HIS A 11 -3.21 -6.94 -6.78
C HIS A 11 -3.54 -5.51 -7.17
N ASP A 12 -4.78 -5.24 -7.56
CA ASP A 12 -5.22 -3.91 -7.97
C ASP A 12 -5.14 -2.91 -6.81
N LEU A 13 -5.55 -3.33 -5.60
CA LEU A 13 -5.45 -2.49 -4.41
C LEU A 13 -4.00 -2.19 -4.05
N ALA A 14 -3.15 -3.22 -4.06
CA ALA A 14 -1.72 -3.04 -3.75
C ALA A 14 -1.06 -2.10 -4.75
N ASN A 15 -1.41 -2.21 -6.03
CA ASN A 15 -0.89 -1.34 -7.06
C ASN A 15 -1.34 0.11 -6.84
N SER A 16 -2.63 0.31 -6.52
CA SER A 16 -3.17 1.64 -6.23
C SER A 16 -2.48 2.29 -5.04
N PHE A 17 -2.28 1.56 -3.96
CA PHE A 17 -1.57 2.07 -2.79
C PHE A 17 -0.11 2.38 -3.09
N SER A 18 0.55 1.59 -3.93
CA SER A 18 1.92 1.84 -4.33
C SER A 18 2.05 3.14 -5.13
N ILE A 19 1.09 3.41 -6.00
CA ILE A 19 1.03 4.66 -6.77
C ILE A 19 0.83 5.84 -5.84
N ILE A 20 -0.07 5.72 -4.87
CA ILE A 20 -0.33 6.77 -3.87
C ILE A 20 0.94 7.03 -3.07
N ASP A 21 1.61 5.98 -2.59
CA ASP A 21 2.84 6.10 -1.82
C ASP A 21 3.92 6.84 -2.62
N ALA A 22 4.14 6.46 -3.87
CA ALA A 22 5.12 7.11 -4.74
C ALA A 22 4.81 8.60 -4.95
N SER A 23 3.53 8.91 -5.20
CA SER A 23 3.08 10.29 -5.41
C SER A 23 3.24 11.14 -4.15
N VAL A 24 2.86 10.60 -3.00
CA VAL A 24 2.98 11.29 -1.72
C VAL A 24 4.45 11.50 -1.36
N THR A 25 5.28 10.49 -1.55
CA THR A 25 6.73 10.59 -1.27
C THR A 25 7.37 11.69 -2.10
N ARG A 26 7.00 11.77 -3.39
CA ARG A 26 7.50 12.83 -4.27
C ARG A 26 7.05 14.22 -3.80
N ALA A 27 5.77 14.34 -3.46
CA ALA A 27 5.22 15.60 -2.95
C ALA A 27 5.92 16.03 -1.66
N LEU A 28 6.15 15.08 -0.74
CA LEU A 28 6.85 15.36 0.51
C LEU A 28 8.27 15.85 0.27
N THR A 29 8.99 15.23 -0.67
CA THR A 29 10.34 15.62 -1.01
C THR A 29 10.37 17.07 -1.52
N LEU A 30 9.45 17.43 -2.42
CA LEU A 30 9.37 18.78 -2.97
C LEU A 30 8.96 19.80 -1.92
N LEU A 31 7.96 19.47 -1.08
CA LEU A 31 7.52 20.34 0.00
C LEU A 31 8.63 20.59 1.02
N SER A 32 9.33 19.55 1.42
CA SER A 32 10.42 19.66 2.39
C SER A 32 11.56 20.53 1.88
N ARG A 33 11.80 20.47 0.57
CA ARG A 33 12.86 21.27 -0.07
C ARG A 33 12.47 22.72 -0.27
N ASN A 34 11.24 22.96 -0.75
CA ASN A 34 10.80 24.28 -1.18
C ASN A 34 10.01 25.05 -0.12
N HIS A 35 9.38 24.34 0.81
CA HIS A 35 8.51 24.94 1.82
C HIS A 35 8.77 24.34 3.21
N PRO A 36 10.01 24.47 3.73
CA PRO A 36 10.31 23.91 5.06
C PRO A 36 9.50 24.56 6.18
N GLU A 37 8.92 25.74 5.96
CA GLU A 37 8.05 26.42 6.91
C GLU A 37 6.73 25.68 7.14
N LEU A 38 6.37 24.76 6.24
CA LEU A 38 5.16 23.93 6.37
C LEU A 38 5.43 22.63 7.13
N ALA A 39 6.26 22.69 8.17
CA ALA A 39 6.69 21.51 8.90
C ALA A 39 5.53 20.69 9.48
N ASP A 40 4.48 21.36 9.98
CA ASP A 40 3.32 20.67 10.56
C ASP A 40 2.54 19.92 9.49
N GLU A 41 2.31 20.54 8.35
CA GLU A 41 1.61 19.93 7.22
C GLU A 41 2.41 18.77 6.65
N ILE A 42 3.72 18.95 6.52
CA ILE A 42 4.63 17.90 6.06
C ILE A 42 4.57 16.70 6.99
N ALA A 43 4.59 16.94 8.31
CA ALA A 43 4.50 15.88 9.29
C ALA A 43 3.20 15.09 9.19
N ARG A 44 2.08 15.78 8.95
CA ARG A 44 0.77 15.13 8.78
C ARG A 44 0.71 14.27 7.54
N ILE A 45 1.24 14.77 6.42
CA ILE A 45 1.29 14.02 5.16
C ILE A 45 2.20 12.80 5.32
N LYS A 46 3.33 12.98 5.98
CA LYS A 46 4.27 11.89 6.25
C LYS A 46 3.61 10.77 7.08
N LYS A 47 2.82 11.16 8.07
CA LYS A 47 2.07 10.19 8.89
C LYS A 47 1.04 9.44 8.05
N ALA A 48 0.32 10.14 7.17
CA ALA A 48 -0.62 9.51 6.26
C ALA A 48 0.08 8.49 5.35
N ASP A 49 1.27 8.83 4.84
CA ASP A 49 2.05 7.93 4.01
C ASP A 49 2.48 6.67 4.76
N GLU A 50 2.78 6.80 6.05
CA GLU A 50 3.09 5.65 6.89
C GLU A 50 1.92 4.67 6.94
N TYR A 51 0.68 5.15 7.00
CA TYR A 51 -0.50 4.30 6.95
C TYR A 51 -0.69 3.65 5.59
N VAL A 52 -0.37 4.36 4.51
CA VAL A 52 -0.39 3.77 3.17
C VAL A 52 0.61 2.62 3.10
N LYS A 53 1.81 2.79 3.62
CA LYS A 53 2.82 1.73 3.66
C LYS A 53 2.36 0.53 4.48
N LYS A 54 1.71 0.78 5.62
CA LYS A 54 1.12 -0.30 6.43
C LYS A 54 0.04 -1.05 5.66
N SER A 55 -0.79 -0.32 4.90
CA SER A 55 -1.83 -0.93 4.08
C SER A 55 -1.25 -1.83 3.00
N ILE A 56 -0.17 -1.41 2.36
CA ILE A 56 0.54 -2.23 1.38
C ILE A 56 1.05 -3.51 2.03
N HIS A 57 1.65 -3.37 3.20
CA HIS A 57 2.17 -4.52 3.95
C HIS A 57 1.05 -5.50 4.32
N THR A 58 -0.06 -4.98 4.80
CA THR A 58 -1.25 -5.78 5.15
C THR A 58 -1.79 -6.53 3.93
N LEU A 59 -1.86 -5.85 2.78
CA LEU A 59 -2.33 -6.47 1.54
C LEU A 59 -1.39 -7.59 1.08
N ARG A 60 -0.09 -7.41 1.24
CA ARG A 60 0.88 -8.46 0.91
C ARG A 60 0.71 -9.68 1.81
N ALA A 61 0.51 -9.45 3.09
CA ALA A 61 0.26 -10.53 4.04
C ALA A 61 -1.04 -11.26 3.71
N PHE A 62 -2.09 -10.53 3.36
CA PHE A 62 -3.36 -11.12 2.97
C PHE A 62 -3.23 -11.94 1.68
N ARG A 63 -2.48 -11.42 0.72
CA ARG A 63 -2.20 -12.11 -0.53
C ARG A 63 -1.50 -13.45 -0.28
N GLU A 64 -0.52 -13.46 0.60
CA GLU A 64 0.19 -14.68 0.97
C GLU A 64 -0.72 -15.68 1.66
N HIS A 65 -1.61 -15.19 2.52
CA HIS A 65 -2.61 -16.02 3.19
C HIS A 65 -3.54 -16.69 2.19
N VAL A 66 -4.06 -15.93 1.24
CA VAL A 66 -4.94 -16.45 0.18
C VAL A 66 -4.18 -17.46 -0.68
N HIS A 67 -2.94 -17.16 -1.03
CA HIS A 67 -2.12 -18.05 -1.82
C HIS A 67 -1.85 -19.37 -1.08
N GLY A 68 -1.60 -19.30 0.21
CA GLY A 68 -1.43 -20.48 1.05
C GLY A 68 -2.68 -21.33 1.10
N GLN A 69 -3.86 -20.72 1.18
CA GLN A 69 -5.14 -21.45 1.15
C GLN A 69 -5.37 -22.14 -0.18
N ILE A 70 -5.01 -21.49 -1.29
CA ILE A 70 -5.13 -22.09 -2.62
C ILE A 70 -4.25 -23.34 -2.72
N LYS A 71 -3.03 -23.27 -2.20
CA LYS A 71 -2.13 -24.43 -2.17
C LYS A 71 -2.67 -25.56 -1.33
N ALA A 72 -3.22 -25.24 -0.16
CA ALA A 72 -3.82 -26.25 0.72
C ALA A 72 -4.99 -26.94 0.04
N ASP A 73 -5.85 -26.19 -0.64
CA ASP A 73 -6.99 -26.75 -1.37
C ASP A 73 -6.54 -27.68 -2.48
N LYS A 74 -5.43 -27.37 -3.15
CA LYS A 74 -4.91 -28.19 -4.25
C LYS A 74 -4.28 -29.50 -3.77
N VAL A 75 -3.76 -29.53 -2.57
CA VAL A 75 -3.10 -30.71 -2.01
C VAL A 75 -4.10 -31.80 -1.68
N GLU A 76 -5.32 -31.45 -1.38
CA GLU A 76 -6.38 -32.43 -1.12
C GLU A 76 -6.85 -33.10 -2.40
#